data_e0830d7052ba4f236c3ae95d878e1d90
#
_entry.id   e0830d7052ba4f236c3ae95d878e1d90
#
_cell.length_a   1.000
_cell.length_b   1.000
_cell.length_c   1.000
_cell.angle_alpha   90.00
_cell.angle_beta   90.00
_cell.angle_gamma   90.00
#
_symmetry.space_group_name_H-M   'P 1'
#
loop_
_entity.id
_entity.type
_entity.pdbx_description
1 polymer ?
#
loop_
_entity_poly.entity_id
_entity_poly.type
_entity_poly.pdbx_seq_one_letter_code
_entity_poly.pdbx_strand_id
1 'polypeptide(L)'
;YYQTRLHMCHVSTRGAIEAIQMAKLRGAPVTCEVTPHHLWFTNDTCDYRVNPPIRTADDVQALIDAIRSGVVDAIATDHAPHSAEEKARPLTRAPSGMVGLETSLAVTLTALYHTGKMELTEIVRRMTVNPASILGLSKGRLALGNDADIVIFDPNEEWTVDPEQFASK
;
A
#
# COMPACT_ATOMS: atom_id res chain seq x y z
N TYR A 1 1.15 -16.67 25.55
CA TYR A 1 0.76 -15.79 24.43
C TYR A 1 1.44 -14.44 24.64
N TYR A 2 2.24 -14.01 23.65
CA TYR A 2 3.01 -12.79 23.75
C TYR A 2 2.11 -11.59 23.42
N GLN A 3 2.09 -10.57 24.27
CA GLN A 3 1.42 -9.30 24.02
C GLN A 3 2.38 -8.31 23.29
N THR A 4 3.12 -8.82 22.31
CA THR A 4 4.04 -8.01 21.52
C THR A 4 3.29 -7.35 20.39
N ARG A 5 3.50 -6.05 20.20
CA ARG A 5 2.98 -5.32 19.03
C ARG A 5 3.60 -5.91 17.75
N LEU A 6 2.75 -6.22 16.79
CA LEU A 6 3.14 -6.77 15.50
C LEU A 6 2.56 -5.92 14.38
N HIS A 7 3.35 -5.60 13.38
CA HIS A 7 2.88 -5.00 12.14
C HIS A 7 3.17 -5.95 10.97
N MET A 8 2.11 -6.29 10.21
CA MET A 8 2.19 -7.16 9.04
C MET A 8 2.33 -6.31 7.78
N CYS A 9 3.53 -6.33 7.18
CA CYS A 9 3.82 -5.56 5.96
C CYS A 9 3.18 -6.21 4.72
N HIS A 10 2.85 -5.37 3.72
CA HIS A 10 2.46 -5.73 2.35
C HIS A 10 1.55 -6.96 2.24
N VAL A 11 0.47 -7.01 3.00
CA VAL A 11 -0.50 -8.12 2.96
C VAL A 11 -1.15 -8.18 1.57
N SER A 12 -1.19 -9.39 0.96
CA SER A 12 -1.62 -9.55 -0.42
C SER A 12 -2.74 -10.57 -0.65
N THR A 13 -3.20 -11.28 0.39
CA THR A 13 -4.20 -12.36 0.22
C THR A 13 -5.40 -12.22 1.14
N ARG A 14 -6.55 -12.72 0.69
CA ARG A 14 -7.78 -12.87 1.49
C ARG A 14 -7.52 -13.64 2.79
N GLY A 15 -6.84 -14.78 2.71
CA GLY A 15 -6.58 -15.61 3.88
C GLY A 15 -5.73 -14.91 4.95
N ALA A 16 -4.75 -14.09 4.54
CA ALA A 16 -3.96 -13.28 5.47
C ALA A 16 -4.84 -12.20 6.15
N ILE A 17 -5.72 -11.53 5.40
CA ILE A 17 -6.69 -10.57 5.94
C ILE A 17 -7.60 -11.21 6.97
N GLU A 18 -8.17 -12.36 6.67
CA GLU A 18 -9.04 -13.11 7.59
C GLU A 18 -8.31 -13.49 8.89
N ALA A 19 -7.07 -13.95 8.79
CA ALA A 19 -6.24 -14.27 9.96
C ALA A 19 -5.94 -13.03 10.82
N ILE A 20 -5.62 -11.88 10.20
CA ILE A 20 -5.37 -10.62 10.89
C ILE A 20 -6.64 -10.12 11.56
N GLN A 21 -7.78 -10.17 10.86
CA GLN A 21 -9.08 -9.78 11.43
C GLN A 21 -9.42 -10.62 12.65
N MET A 22 -9.25 -11.93 12.59
CA MET A 22 -9.46 -12.81 13.73
C MET A 22 -8.51 -12.52 14.88
N ALA A 23 -7.25 -12.20 14.60
CA ALA A 23 -6.29 -11.80 15.62
C ALA A 23 -6.72 -10.49 16.31
N LYS A 24 -7.14 -9.47 15.56
CA LYS A 24 -7.67 -8.19 16.09
C LYS A 24 -8.92 -8.42 16.96
N LEU A 25 -9.87 -9.24 16.50
CA LEU A 25 -11.08 -9.58 17.27
C LEU A 25 -10.77 -10.29 18.61
N ARG A 26 -9.67 -11.03 18.67
CA ARG A 26 -9.17 -11.67 19.89
C ARG A 26 -8.33 -10.73 20.78
N GLY A 27 -8.22 -9.45 20.42
CA GLY A 27 -7.48 -8.45 21.19
C GLY A 27 -5.96 -8.50 21.00
N ALA A 28 -5.45 -9.18 19.95
CA ALA A 28 -4.03 -9.15 19.65
C ALA A 28 -3.62 -7.75 19.14
N PRO A 29 -2.50 -7.18 19.62
CA PRO A 29 -2.01 -5.86 19.20
C PRO A 29 -1.34 -5.94 17.84
N VAL A 30 -2.11 -6.26 16.80
CA VAL A 30 -1.65 -6.41 15.42
C VAL A 30 -2.18 -5.28 14.54
N THR A 31 -1.32 -4.74 13.70
CA THR A 31 -1.65 -3.82 12.60
C THR A 31 -1.15 -4.40 11.29
N CYS A 32 -1.67 -3.91 10.16
CA CYS A 32 -1.22 -4.35 8.86
C CYS A 32 -1.33 -3.26 7.81
N GLU A 33 -0.62 -3.46 6.72
CA GLU A 33 -0.64 -2.59 5.56
C GLU A 33 -0.78 -3.38 4.25
N VAL A 34 -1.22 -2.69 3.22
CA VAL A 34 -1.24 -3.15 1.83
C VAL A 34 -0.49 -2.18 0.95
N THR A 35 -0.18 -2.58 -0.28
CA THR A 35 0.52 -1.73 -1.23
C THR A 35 -0.39 -1.30 -2.38
N PRO A 36 -0.12 -0.14 -3.03
CA PRO A 36 -0.89 0.29 -4.19
C PRO A 36 -0.91 -0.73 -5.33
N HIS A 37 0.21 -1.41 -5.58
CA HIS A 37 0.28 -2.42 -6.64
C HIS A 37 -0.55 -3.67 -6.33
N HIS A 38 -0.71 -4.09 -5.07
CA HIS A 38 -1.62 -5.18 -4.70
C HIS A 38 -3.11 -4.76 -4.71
N LEU A 39 -3.42 -3.47 -4.73
CA LEU A 39 -4.78 -2.95 -4.91
C LEU A 39 -5.17 -2.76 -6.37
N TRP A 40 -4.20 -2.71 -7.27
CA TRP A 40 -4.40 -2.36 -8.67
C TRP A 40 -4.23 -3.54 -9.62
N PHE A 41 -3.14 -4.30 -9.47
CA PHE A 41 -2.82 -5.40 -10.36
C PHE A 41 -3.43 -6.74 -9.91
N THR A 42 -3.76 -7.56 -10.91
CA THR A 42 -4.08 -8.96 -10.74
C THR A 42 -3.08 -9.83 -11.52
N ASN A 43 -2.98 -11.10 -11.19
CA ASN A 43 -2.14 -12.04 -11.92
C ASN A 43 -2.51 -12.21 -13.41
N ASP A 44 -3.73 -11.78 -13.80
CA ASP A 44 -4.16 -11.76 -15.21
C ASP A 44 -3.68 -10.50 -15.96
N THR A 45 -3.35 -9.44 -15.22
CA THR A 45 -2.97 -8.14 -15.80
C THR A 45 -1.49 -7.81 -15.62
N CYS A 46 -0.79 -8.50 -14.74
CA CYS A 46 0.59 -8.20 -14.41
C CYS A 46 1.34 -9.46 -13.94
N ASP A 47 2.40 -9.82 -14.62
CA ASP A 47 3.31 -10.90 -14.28
C ASP A 47 4.62 -10.44 -13.64
N TYR A 48 4.70 -9.15 -13.27
CA TYR A 48 5.89 -8.53 -12.70
C TYR A 48 6.24 -9.13 -11.33
N ARG A 49 7.52 -9.47 -11.14
CA ARG A 49 7.95 -10.13 -9.90
C ARG A 49 8.06 -9.15 -8.74
N VAL A 50 7.18 -9.33 -7.75
CA VAL A 50 7.19 -8.69 -6.43
C VAL A 50 7.08 -9.75 -5.33
N ASN A 51 7.30 -9.37 -4.09
CA ASN A 51 7.12 -10.27 -2.93
C ASN A 51 6.42 -9.52 -1.78
N PRO A 52 5.19 -9.91 -1.41
CA PRO A 52 4.39 -11.03 -1.93
C PRO A 52 4.02 -10.90 -3.41
N PRO A 53 3.75 -12.02 -4.12
CA PRO A 53 3.37 -11.96 -5.53
C PRO A 53 2.03 -11.25 -5.74
N ILE A 54 1.83 -10.70 -6.96
CA ILE A 54 0.52 -10.24 -7.43
C ILE A 54 -0.47 -11.42 -7.37
N ARG A 55 -1.69 -11.15 -6.95
CA ARG A 55 -2.70 -12.18 -6.65
C ARG A 55 -3.90 -12.09 -7.57
N THR A 56 -4.90 -12.90 -7.27
CA THR A 56 -6.16 -12.97 -8.02
C THR A 56 -7.02 -11.72 -7.80
N ALA A 57 -8.00 -11.50 -8.68
CA ALA A 57 -9.00 -10.44 -8.51
C ALA A 57 -9.79 -10.57 -7.19
N ASP A 58 -10.03 -11.81 -6.73
CA ASP A 58 -10.70 -12.07 -5.44
C ASP A 58 -9.85 -11.61 -4.25
N ASP A 59 -8.52 -11.79 -4.32
CA ASP A 59 -7.62 -11.28 -3.30
C ASP A 59 -7.60 -9.75 -3.31
N VAL A 60 -7.49 -9.12 -4.48
CA VAL A 60 -7.54 -7.66 -4.63
C VAL A 60 -8.84 -7.09 -4.02
N GLN A 61 -9.98 -7.70 -4.34
CA GLN A 61 -11.27 -7.27 -3.77
C GLN A 61 -11.29 -7.43 -2.24
N ALA A 62 -10.74 -8.52 -1.71
CA ALA A 62 -10.65 -8.72 -0.26
C ALA A 62 -9.78 -7.67 0.43
N LEU A 63 -8.66 -7.25 -0.18
CA LEU A 63 -7.83 -6.16 0.33
C LEU A 63 -8.60 -4.84 0.36
N ILE A 64 -9.34 -4.51 -0.70
CA ILE A 64 -10.15 -3.29 -0.79
C ILE A 64 -11.23 -3.29 0.31
N ASP A 65 -11.94 -4.39 0.49
CA ASP A 65 -12.97 -4.52 1.54
C ASP A 65 -12.35 -4.42 2.95
N ALA A 66 -11.15 -4.97 3.14
CA ALA A 66 -10.42 -4.88 4.40
C ALA A 66 -9.94 -3.44 4.73
N ILE A 67 -9.54 -2.66 3.72
CA ILE A 67 -9.26 -1.23 3.93
C ILE A 67 -10.52 -0.50 4.33
N ARG A 68 -11.62 -0.70 3.62
CA ARG A 68 -12.91 -0.04 3.87
C ARG A 68 -13.47 -0.35 5.25
N SER A 69 -13.35 -1.61 5.70
CA SER A 69 -13.82 -2.05 7.01
C SER A 69 -12.87 -1.69 8.17
N GLY A 70 -11.67 -1.16 7.89
CA GLY A 70 -10.69 -0.78 8.91
C GLY A 70 -9.86 -1.95 9.44
N VAL A 71 -9.91 -3.12 8.82
CA VAL A 71 -9.01 -4.24 9.13
C VAL A 71 -7.59 -3.91 8.71
N VAL A 72 -7.41 -3.30 7.54
CA VAL A 72 -6.11 -2.77 7.08
C VAL A 72 -5.92 -1.36 7.63
N ASP A 73 -4.79 -1.11 8.27
CA ASP A 73 -4.49 0.12 8.98
C ASP A 73 -3.81 1.17 8.11
N ALA A 74 -2.93 0.77 7.19
CA ALA A 74 -2.12 1.67 6.38
C ALA A 74 -1.98 1.21 4.92
N ILE A 75 -1.55 2.15 4.08
CA ILE A 75 -1.13 1.90 2.69
C ILE A 75 0.34 2.32 2.61
N ALA A 76 1.22 1.39 2.25
CA ALA A 76 2.66 1.60 2.12
C ALA A 76 3.15 1.20 0.73
N THR A 77 4.25 1.77 0.28
CA THR A 77 4.69 1.65 -1.11
C THR A 77 5.35 0.33 -1.44
N ASP A 78 6.04 -0.28 -0.48
CA ASP A 78 6.99 -1.38 -0.73
C ASP A 78 7.96 -1.04 -1.88
N HIS A 79 8.48 0.20 -1.86
CA HIS A 79 9.37 0.72 -2.90
C HIS A 79 10.71 -0.03 -2.90
N ALA A 80 10.93 -0.86 -3.92
CA ALA A 80 12.11 -1.70 -4.07
C ALA A 80 12.64 -1.64 -5.51
N PRO A 81 13.39 -0.58 -5.87
CA PRO A 81 13.94 -0.40 -7.21
C PRO A 81 15.01 -1.43 -7.53
N HIS A 82 15.04 -1.88 -8.79
CA HIS A 82 16.06 -2.73 -9.37
C HIS A 82 16.39 -2.25 -10.77
N SER A 83 17.60 -2.48 -11.24
CA SER A 83 17.99 -2.06 -12.57
C SER A 83 17.16 -2.75 -13.66
N ALA A 84 17.00 -2.08 -14.81
CA ALA A 84 16.29 -2.65 -15.96
C ALA A 84 16.91 -3.99 -16.40
N GLU A 85 18.25 -4.09 -16.36
CA GLU A 85 18.97 -5.32 -16.67
C GLU A 85 18.62 -6.47 -15.72
N GLU A 86 18.51 -6.21 -14.42
CA GLU A 86 18.12 -7.23 -13.45
C GLU A 86 16.68 -7.68 -13.65
N LYS A 87 15.79 -6.73 -13.92
CA LYS A 87 14.36 -7.01 -14.15
C LYS A 87 14.10 -7.69 -15.50
N ALA A 88 14.97 -7.53 -16.50
CA ALA A 88 14.88 -8.23 -17.79
C ALA A 88 15.21 -9.74 -17.71
N ARG A 89 15.71 -10.23 -16.59
CA ARG A 89 15.97 -11.67 -16.38
C ARG A 89 14.65 -12.45 -16.36
N PRO A 90 14.70 -13.78 -16.64
CA PRO A 90 13.51 -14.63 -16.48
C PRO A 90 12.86 -14.43 -15.11
N LEU A 91 11.53 -14.48 -15.04
CA LEU A 91 10.74 -14.22 -13.83
C LEU A 91 11.26 -14.99 -12.60
N THR A 92 11.76 -16.22 -12.80
CA THR A 92 12.32 -17.06 -11.73
C THR A 92 13.66 -16.56 -11.19
N ARG A 93 14.37 -15.69 -11.92
CA ARG A 93 15.70 -15.17 -11.57
C ARG A 93 15.74 -13.65 -11.39
N ALA A 94 14.72 -12.95 -11.87
CA ALA A 94 14.61 -11.49 -11.64
C ALA A 94 14.45 -11.22 -10.14
N PRO A 95 15.02 -10.16 -9.58
CA PRO A 95 14.79 -9.79 -8.19
C PRO A 95 13.33 -9.41 -7.98
N SER A 96 12.82 -9.62 -6.76
CA SER A 96 11.48 -9.19 -6.36
C SER A 96 11.49 -7.73 -5.98
N GLY A 97 10.52 -6.96 -6.48
CA GLY A 97 10.37 -5.54 -6.16
C GLY A 97 10.05 -4.68 -7.37
N MET A 98 9.44 -3.54 -7.12
CA MET A 98 9.15 -2.51 -8.12
C MET A 98 9.29 -1.11 -7.51
N VAL A 99 9.45 -0.11 -8.36
CA VAL A 99 9.34 1.28 -7.94
C VAL A 99 7.89 1.59 -7.55
N GLY A 100 7.67 2.44 -6.54
CA GLY A 100 6.33 2.72 -6.05
C GLY A 100 6.16 4.11 -5.44
N LEU A 101 7.24 4.82 -5.08
CA LEU A 101 7.12 6.12 -4.40
C LEU A 101 6.41 7.16 -5.27
N GLU A 102 6.81 7.29 -6.52
CA GLU A 102 6.32 8.34 -7.42
C GLU A 102 4.91 8.08 -7.95
N THR A 103 4.45 6.82 -7.92
CA THR A 103 3.12 6.41 -8.36
C THR A 103 2.15 6.11 -7.22
N SER A 104 2.63 6.05 -5.98
CA SER A 104 1.88 5.58 -4.81
C SER A 104 0.53 6.29 -4.64
N LEU A 105 0.55 7.63 -4.61
CA LEU A 105 -0.68 8.42 -4.42
C LEU A 105 -1.62 8.25 -5.61
N ALA A 106 -1.11 8.42 -6.84
CA ALA A 106 -1.92 8.34 -8.05
C ALA A 106 -2.59 6.96 -8.23
N VAL A 107 -1.84 5.87 -8.05
CA VAL A 107 -2.39 4.51 -8.15
C VAL A 107 -3.43 4.26 -7.04
N THR A 108 -3.17 4.72 -5.82
CA THR A 108 -4.12 4.59 -4.72
C THR A 108 -5.42 5.35 -4.99
N LEU A 109 -5.33 6.60 -5.48
CA LEU A 109 -6.50 7.38 -5.86
C LEU A 109 -7.27 6.72 -7.00
N THR A 110 -6.58 6.24 -8.01
CA THR A 110 -7.20 5.55 -9.15
C THR A 110 -7.93 4.28 -8.71
N ALA A 111 -7.31 3.48 -7.84
CA ALA A 111 -7.89 2.22 -7.36
C ALA A 111 -9.08 2.40 -6.42
N LEU A 112 -9.07 3.43 -5.57
CA LEU A 112 -10.01 3.58 -4.46
C LEU A 112 -10.92 4.80 -4.58
N TYR A 113 -10.37 5.99 -4.88
CA TYR A 113 -11.14 7.24 -4.91
C TYR A 113 -11.95 7.37 -6.19
N HIS A 114 -11.31 7.29 -7.37
CA HIS A 114 -11.99 7.44 -8.65
C HIS A 114 -12.95 6.30 -8.97
N THR A 115 -12.79 5.15 -8.33
CA THR A 115 -13.76 4.04 -8.42
C THR A 115 -14.92 4.16 -7.41
N GLY A 116 -14.95 5.23 -6.60
CA GLY A 116 -15.98 5.44 -5.56
C GLY A 116 -15.94 4.42 -4.42
N LYS A 117 -14.83 3.69 -4.26
CA LYS A 117 -14.71 2.67 -3.22
C LYS A 117 -14.35 3.25 -1.87
N MET A 118 -13.70 4.43 -1.84
CA MET A 118 -13.26 5.06 -0.60
C MET A 118 -13.20 6.58 -0.73
N GLU A 119 -13.54 7.29 0.35
CA GLU A 119 -13.44 8.73 0.44
C GLU A 119 -11.98 9.19 0.53
N LEU A 120 -11.67 10.36 -0.07
CA LEU A 120 -10.33 10.93 -0.12
C LEU A 120 -9.69 11.07 1.27
N THR A 121 -10.47 11.55 2.25
CA THR A 121 -10.00 11.76 3.63
C THR A 121 -9.56 10.45 4.30
N GLU A 122 -10.23 9.33 4.02
CA GLU A 122 -9.88 8.03 4.54
C GLU A 122 -8.62 7.46 3.89
N ILE A 123 -8.42 7.72 2.59
CA ILE A 123 -7.17 7.37 1.89
C ILE A 123 -6.01 8.14 2.50
N VAL A 124 -6.14 9.47 2.61
CA VAL A 124 -5.11 10.33 3.21
C VAL A 124 -4.76 9.86 4.62
N ARG A 125 -5.76 9.52 5.44
CA ARG A 125 -5.54 9.00 6.79
C ARG A 125 -4.66 7.75 6.80
N ARG A 126 -4.89 6.81 5.86
CA ARG A 126 -4.11 5.55 5.77
C ARG A 126 -2.71 5.73 5.21
N MET A 127 -2.44 6.84 4.56
CA MET A 127 -1.12 7.19 4.04
C MET A 127 -0.35 8.18 4.93
N THR A 128 -0.97 8.72 5.98
CA THR A 128 -0.36 9.76 6.84
C THR A 128 -0.52 9.46 8.33
N VAL A 129 -1.68 9.76 8.90
CA VAL A 129 -1.92 9.67 10.35
C VAL A 129 -1.76 8.25 10.88
N ASN A 130 -2.28 7.27 10.14
CA ASN A 130 -2.25 5.88 10.60
C ASN A 130 -0.83 5.32 10.64
N PRO A 131 -0.01 5.37 9.56
CA PRO A 131 1.37 4.92 9.62
C PRO A 131 2.20 5.70 10.64
N ALA A 132 2.02 7.01 10.79
CA ALA A 132 2.69 7.79 11.82
C ALA A 132 2.35 7.27 13.23
N SER A 133 1.08 6.95 13.49
CA SER A 133 0.64 6.38 14.77
C SER A 133 1.20 4.98 15.02
N ILE A 134 1.27 4.13 14.00
CA ILE A 134 1.87 2.79 14.09
C ILE A 134 3.33 2.88 14.51
N LEU A 135 4.07 3.83 13.93
CA LEU A 135 5.49 4.06 14.18
C LEU A 135 5.76 4.92 15.43
N GLY A 136 4.73 5.46 16.09
CA GLY A 136 4.86 6.34 17.25
C GLY A 136 5.45 7.73 16.89
N LEU A 137 5.21 8.21 15.67
CA LEU A 137 5.71 9.51 15.21
C LEU A 137 4.68 10.62 15.45
N SER A 138 5.16 11.82 15.81
CA SER A 138 4.33 13.03 15.95
C SER A 138 4.12 13.72 14.59
N LYS A 139 3.73 12.97 13.56
CA LYS A 139 3.56 13.41 12.17
C LYS A 139 2.16 13.09 11.63
N GLY A 140 1.89 13.51 10.39
CA GLY A 140 0.64 13.21 9.68
C GLY A 140 -0.55 14.09 10.11
N ARG A 141 -0.33 15.18 10.84
CA ARG A 141 -1.37 16.10 11.30
C ARG A 141 -0.90 17.55 11.18
N LEU A 142 -1.80 18.42 10.73
CA LEU A 142 -1.61 19.87 10.79
C LEU A 142 -2.08 20.37 12.16
N ALA A 143 -1.15 20.55 13.09
CA ALA A 143 -1.42 21.05 14.44
C ALA A 143 -0.25 21.89 14.95
N LEU A 144 -0.53 22.79 15.89
CA LEU A 144 0.50 23.63 16.53
C LEU A 144 1.55 22.76 17.20
N GLY A 145 2.82 23.01 16.89
CA GLY A 145 3.96 22.28 17.43
C GLY A 145 4.34 21.00 16.66
N ASN A 146 3.59 20.62 15.62
CA ASN A 146 3.97 19.52 14.71
C ASN A 146 4.88 20.04 13.59
N ASP A 147 5.57 19.11 12.94
CA ASP A 147 6.33 19.38 11.72
C ASP A 147 5.41 19.87 10.60
N ALA A 148 5.85 20.89 9.85
CA ALA A 148 5.12 21.46 8.73
C ALA A 148 5.40 20.70 7.41
N ASP A 149 5.36 19.37 7.44
CA ASP A 149 5.47 18.54 6.24
C ASP A 149 4.11 18.53 5.53
N ILE A 150 3.96 19.36 4.50
CA ILE A 150 2.68 19.60 3.82
C ILE A 150 2.78 19.19 2.37
N VAL A 151 1.80 18.43 1.90
CA VAL A 151 1.59 18.08 0.49
C VAL A 151 0.32 18.75 -0.01
N ILE A 152 0.41 19.41 -1.16
CA ILE A 152 -0.72 19.99 -1.89
C ILE A 152 -0.82 19.24 -3.22
N PHE A 153 -1.98 18.72 -3.53
CA PHE A 153 -2.22 17.98 -4.79
C PHE A 153 -3.65 18.18 -5.28
N ASP A 154 -3.84 18.07 -6.58
CA ASP A 154 -5.16 17.96 -7.20
C ASP A 154 -5.52 16.47 -7.34
N PRO A 155 -6.58 15.98 -6.70
CA PRO A 155 -6.96 14.56 -6.80
C PRO A 155 -7.45 14.17 -8.21
N ASN A 156 -7.73 15.14 -9.08
CA ASN A 156 -8.23 14.92 -10.44
C ASN A 156 -7.17 15.18 -11.51
N GLU A 157 -5.95 15.54 -11.13
CA GLU A 157 -4.85 15.72 -12.08
C GLU A 157 -4.48 14.38 -12.71
N GLU A 158 -4.49 14.33 -14.04
CA GLU A 158 -4.12 13.15 -14.80
C GLU A 158 -2.73 13.32 -15.42
N TRP A 159 -1.94 12.27 -15.39
CA TRP A 159 -0.64 12.23 -16.04
C TRP A 159 -0.31 10.82 -16.53
N THR A 160 0.58 10.71 -17.51
CA THR A 160 1.04 9.43 -18.03
C THR A 160 2.34 9.04 -17.33
N VAL A 161 2.39 7.81 -16.81
CA VAL A 161 3.60 7.26 -16.20
C VAL A 161 4.69 7.15 -17.27
N ASP A 162 5.81 7.84 -17.05
CA ASP A 162 7.01 7.79 -17.89
C ASP A 162 8.19 7.35 -17.02
N PRO A 163 8.62 6.09 -17.10
CA PRO A 163 9.72 5.56 -16.28
C PRO A 163 11.04 6.31 -16.45
N GLU A 164 11.26 6.97 -17.60
CA GLU A 164 12.49 7.73 -17.85
C GLU A 164 12.58 9.00 -17.00
N GLN A 165 11.45 9.52 -16.55
CA GLN A 165 11.36 10.70 -15.69
C GLN A 165 11.48 10.38 -14.21
N PHE A 166 11.43 9.10 -13.82
CA PHE A 166 11.53 8.71 -12.42
C PHE A 166 12.95 8.96 -11.87
N ALA A 167 13.02 9.47 -10.64
CA ALA A 167 14.27 9.59 -9.90
C ALA A 167 14.83 8.20 -9.53
N SER A 168 13.94 7.24 -9.25
CA SER A 168 14.31 5.83 -9.02
C SER A 168 14.48 5.09 -10.34
N LYS A 169 15.64 4.45 -10.52
CA LYS A 169 16.00 3.70 -11.74
C LYS A 169 16.17 2.22 -11.42
#